data_726dbeac72f2a1feb5c61ff82182fab5
#
_entry.id   726dbeac72f2a1feb5c61ff82182fab5
#
_cell.length_a   1.000
_cell.length_b   1.000
_cell.length_c   1.000
_cell.angle_alpha   90.00
_cell.angle_beta   90.00
_cell.angle_gamma   90.00
#
_symmetry.space_group_name_H-M   'P 1'
#
loop_
_entity.id
_entity.type
_entity.pdbx_description
1 polymer ?
#
loop_
_entity_poly.entity_id
_entity_poly.type
_entity_poly.pdbx_seq_one_letter_code
_entity_poly.pdbx_strand_id
1 'polypeptide(L)'
;MYTLTTSGKTISIFSCAGSECPIIYLNTFSNEGQKVFEAAQAASCPPFTLVAISDLDWNHDMVPWDSPPAFKNTDPCTGGADDYLRILTEEIIPTAEKKITGVPCWRGIAGYSLAGLFALYSIYQTDLFSRVVRVAIQNFLKNPVISMVFGHPNRKISCISPHFRATVLKQPPFFTPKTKCAN
;
A
#
# COMPACT_ATOMS: atom_id res chain seq x y z
N MET A 1 8.86 17.51 4.06
CA MET A 1 8.72 16.76 2.79
C MET A 1 10.10 16.58 2.19
N TYR A 2 10.41 15.40 1.72
CA TYR A 2 11.67 15.05 1.06
C TYR A 2 11.36 14.23 -0.19
N THR A 3 12.00 14.50 -1.33
CA THR A 3 11.80 13.79 -2.59
C THR A 3 13.12 13.25 -3.10
N LEU A 4 13.11 12.02 -3.58
CA LEU A 4 14.26 11.35 -4.19
C LEU A 4 13.80 10.47 -5.36
N THR A 5 14.74 10.05 -6.19
CA THR A 5 14.48 9.11 -7.28
C THR A 5 15.38 7.89 -7.12
N THR A 6 14.81 6.69 -7.26
CA THR A 6 15.55 5.43 -7.32
C THR A 6 14.82 4.46 -8.23
N SER A 7 15.57 3.67 -8.99
CA SER A 7 15.03 2.66 -9.93
C SER A 7 13.98 3.23 -10.90
N GLY A 8 14.17 4.48 -11.36
CA GLY A 8 13.25 5.17 -12.25
C GLY A 8 11.93 5.62 -11.60
N LYS A 9 11.76 5.43 -10.29
CA LYS A 9 10.56 5.83 -9.55
C LYS A 9 10.83 7.07 -8.71
N THR A 10 9.86 7.97 -8.61
CA THR A 10 9.91 9.14 -7.73
C THR A 10 9.28 8.81 -6.37
N ILE A 11 10.02 9.09 -5.30
CA ILE A 11 9.63 8.77 -3.93
C ILE A 11 9.50 10.08 -3.15
N SER A 12 8.30 10.40 -2.68
CA SER A 12 8.00 11.55 -1.85
C SER A 12 7.72 11.11 -0.41
N ILE A 13 8.51 11.62 0.54
CA ILE A 13 8.44 11.26 1.96
C ILE A 13 7.83 12.42 2.75
N PHE A 14 6.74 12.15 3.44
CA PHE A 14 6.04 13.06 4.34
C PHE A 14 6.16 12.49 5.74
N SER A 15 7.17 12.99 6.50
CA SER A 15 7.51 12.44 7.82
C SER A 15 6.59 12.98 8.92
N CYS A 16 6.25 12.10 9.86
CA CYS A 16 5.71 12.51 11.15
C CYS A 16 6.79 13.14 12.05
N ALA A 17 6.38 13.76 13.15
CA ALA A 17 7.29 14.39 14.10
C ALA A 17 7.86 13.42 15.17
N GLY A 18 7.50 12.13 15.14
CA GLY A 18 7.90 11.13 16.16
C GLY A 18 8.93 10.13 15.65
N SER A 19 9.66 9.50 16.57
CA SER A 19 10.68 8.49 16.27
C SER A 19 10.14 7.07 16.02
N GLU A 20 8.92 6.78 16.42
CA GLU A 20 8.30 5.44 16.34
C GLU A 20 6.98 5.46 15.52
N CYS A 21 6.88 6.37 14.56
CA CYS A 21 5.69 6.42 13.71
C CYS A 21 5.63 5.25 12.74
N PRO A 22 4.44 4.74 12.43
CA PRO A 22 4.28 3.79 11.34
C PRO A 22 4.65 4.41 10.00
N ILE A 23 5.12 3.58 9.07
CA ILE A 23 5.35 3.99 7.68
C ILE A 23 4.27 3.35 6.80
N ILE A 24 3.63 4.18 5.97
CA ILE A 24 2.68 3.74 4.95
C ILE A 24 3.30 3.99 3.57
N TYR A 25 3.52 2.93 2.81
CA TYR A 25 3.95 2.99 1.41
C TYR A 25 2.72 3.07 0.52
N LEU A 26 2.61 4.13 -0.26
CA LEU A 26 1.47 4.40 -1.14
C LEU A 26 1.91 4.44 -2.59
N ASN A 27 1.45 3.50 -3.39
CA ASN A 27 1.62 3.53 -4.85
C ASN A 27 0.57 4.47 -5.46
N THR A 28 1.03 5.47 -6.22
CA THR A 28 0.20 6.53 -6.80
C THR A 28 0.30 6.54 -8.33
N PHE A 29 -0.80 6.88 -9.00
CA PHE A 29 -0.83 6.99 -10.47
C PHE A 29 -0.24 8.33 -10.95
N SER A 30 -0.59 9.43 -10.30
CA SER A 30 -0.26 10.80 -10.72
C SER A 30 0.33 11.66 -9.59
N ASN A 31 1.14 11.07 -8.71
CA ASN A 31 1.81 11.78 -7.61
C ASN A 31 0.85 12.47 -6.62
N GLU A 32 -0.21 11.78 -6.22
CA GLU A 32 -1.22 12.29 -5.29
C GLU A 32 -0.77 12.29 -3.83
N GLY A 33 0.45 11.89 -3.52
CA GLY A 33 0.96 11.67 -2.16
C GLY A 33 0.74 12.84 -1.22
N GLN A 34 1.01 14.08 -1.68
CA GLN A 34 0.79 15.29 -0.87
C GLN A 34 -0.69 15.47 -0.51
N LYS A 35 -1.59 15.33 -1.47
CA LYS A 35 -3.04 15.46 -1.24
C LYS A 35 -3.56 14.43 -0.24
N VAL A 36 -3.07 13.19 -0.33
CA VAL A 36 -3.42 12.11 0.60
C VAL A 36 -2.93 12.42 2.00
N PHE A 37 -1.69 12.91 2.14
CA PHE A 37 -1.12 13.28 3.43
C PHE A 37 -1.87 14.44 4.09
N GLU A 38 -2.16 15.50 3.34
CA GLU A 38 -2.93 16.66 3.79
C GLU A 38 -4.35 16.28 4.21
N ALA A 39 -5.02 15.42 3.42
CA ALA A 39 -6.35 14.92 3.75
C ALA A 39 -6.36 14.09 5.05
N ALA A 40 -5.32 13.25 5.26
CA ALA A 40 -5.17 12.49 6.49
C ALA A 40 -4.95 13.40 7.72
N GLN A 41 -4.14 14.46 7.57
CA GLN A 41 -3.95 15.47 8.62
C GLN A 41 -5.27 16.20 8.93
N ALA A 42 -6.01 16.63 7.92
CA ALA A 42 -7.31 17.29 8.08
C ALA A 42 -8.34 16.38 8.77
N ALA A 43 -8.25 15.07 8.55
CA ALA A 43 -9.08 14.06 9.23
C ALA A 43 -8.60 13.69 10.64
N SER A 44 -7.57 14.38 11.17
CA SER A 44 -6.97 14.11 12.48
C SER A 44 -6.52 12.65 12.65
N CYS A 45 -5.99 12.04 11.59
CA CYS A 45 -5.40 10.71 11.68
C CYS A 45 -4.23 10.68 12.66
N PRO A 46 -4.01 9.58 13.39
CA PRO A 46 -2.81 9.40 14.21
C PRO A 46 -1.53 9.65 13.40
N PRO A 47 -0.45 10.12 14.02
CA PRO A 47 0.80 10.40 13.32
C PRO A 47 1.33 9.19 12.55
N PHE A 48 1.76 9.41 11.31
CA PHE A 48 2.40 8.41 10.44
C PHE A 48 3.34 9.09 9.45
N THR A 49 4.30 8.34 8.94
CA THR A 49 5.10 8.74 7.78
C THR A 49 4.48 8.15 6.53
N LEU A 50 4.22 8.98 5.52
CA LEU A 50 3.78 8.55 4.21
C LEU A 50 4.97 8.52 3.26
N VAL A 51 5.19 7.41 2.59
CA VAL A 51 6.13 7.25 1.48
C VAL A 51 5.29 7.01 0.22
N ALA A 52 5.09 8.06 -0.55
CA ALA A 52 4.35 8.00 -1.81
C ALA A 52 5.30 7.72 -2.97
N ILE A 53 4.95 6.76 -3.82
CA ILE A 53 5.75 6.30 -4.95
C ILE A 53 4.96 6.57 -6.22
N SER A 54 5.58 7.25 -7.19
CA SER A 54 5.03 7.60 -8.50
C SER A 54 5.98 7.21 -9.63
N ASP A 55 5.62 7.53 -10.86
CA ASP A 55 6.31 7.12 -12.09
C ASP A 55 6.34 5.58 -12.25
N LEU A 56 5.21 4.97 -11.93
CA LEU A 56 4.98 3.53 -12.04
C LEU A 56 4.47 3.18 -13.45
N ASP A 57 4.95 2.07 -14.01
CA ASP A 57 4.27 1.42 -15.13
C ASP A 57 3.03 0.71 -14.61
N TRP A 58 1.90 1.42 -14.64
CA TRP A 58 0.70 1.03 -13.92
C TRP A 58 0.16 -0.35 -14.30
N ASN A 59 0.17 -0.67 -15.60
CA ASN A 59 -0.34 -1.93 -16.11
C ASN A 59 0.68 -3.07 -16.01
N HIS A 60 1.94 -2.76 -15.76
CA HIS A 60 3.02 -3.71 -15.54
C HIS A 60 3.29 -3.92 -14.05
N ASP A 61 3.71 -2.86 -13.35
CA ASP A 61 4.18 -2.92 -11.96
C ASP A 61 3.09 -3.34 -10.96
N MET A 62 1.81 -3.07 -11.26
CA MET A 62 0.71 -3.26 -10.29
C MET A 62 -0.04 -4.58 -10.45
N VAL A 63 0.30 -5.40 -11.42
CA VAL A 63 -0.45 -6.62 -11.76
C VAL A 63 0.49 -7.83 -11.78
N PRO A 64 0.17 -8.92 -11.06
CA PRO A 64 1.04 -10.10 -10.95
C PRO A 64 0.90 -11.11 -12.11
N TRP A 65 0.05 -10.87 -13.10
CA TRP A 65 -0.14 -11.76 -14.26
C TRP A 65 -0.57 -10.97 -15.49
N ASP A 66 -0.33 -11.56 -16.66
CA ASP A 66 -0.85 -11.02 -17.92
C ASP A 66 -2.38 -11.10 -17.94
N SER A 67 -3.01 -10.02 -18.34
CA SER A 67 -4.46 -9.99 -18.49
C SER A 67 -4.92 -9.02 -19.57
N PRO A 68 -6.11 -9.24 -20.17
CA PRO A 68 -6.73 -8.25 -21.03
C PRO A 68 -6.89 -6.89 -20.33
N PRO A 69 -7.07 -5.80 -21.10
CA PRO A 69 -7.29 -4.47 -20.53
C PRO A 69 -8.35 -4.46 -19.43
N ALA A 70 -8.05 -3.81 -18.30
CA ALA A 70 -8.99 -3.67 -17.19
C ALA A 70 -10.19 -2.76 -17.55
N PHE A 71 -9.97 -1.83 -18.46
CA PHE A 71 -10.98 -0.89 -18.95
C PHE A 71 -10.96 -0.83 -20.48
N LYS A 72 -12.10 -0.44 -21.06
CA LYS A 72 -12.20 -0.23 -22.52
C LYS A 72 -11.23 0.88 -22.93
N ASN A 73 -10.47 0.64 -24.01
CA ASN A 73 -9.45 1.55 -24.55
C ASN A 73 -8.23 1.80 -23.63
N THR A 74 -7.88 0.86 -22.79
CA THR A 74 -6.59 0.85 -22.07
C THR A 74 -5.69 -0.28 -22.56
N ASP A 75 -4.41 -0.20 -22.25
CA ASP A 75 -3.45 -1.24 -22.58
C ASP A 75 -3.66 -2.50 -21.73
N PRO A 76 -3.28 -3.69 -22.21
CA PRO A 76 -3.29 -4.92 -21.43
C PRO A 76 -2.33 -4.83 -20.25
N CYS A 77 -2.58 -5.66 -19.24
CA CYS A 77 -1.65 -5.83 -18.13
C CYS A 77 -0.58 -6.88 -18.46
N THR A 78 0.66 -6.65 -18.04
CA THR A 78 1.84 -7.43 -18.44
C THR A 78 2.60 -8.08 -17.28
N GLY A 79 1.97 -8.28 -16.12
CA GLY A 79 2.42 -9.20 -15.09
C GLY A 79 3.77 -8.91 -14.41
N GLY A 80 4.14 -7.63 -14.21
CA GLY A 80 5.44 -7.23 -13.66
C GLY A 80 5.50 -7.03 -12.13
N ALA A 81 4.45 -7.39 -11.39
CA ALA A 81 4.37 -7.10 -9.95
C ALA A 81 5.48 -7.75 -9.12
N ASP A 82 6.00 -8.92 -9.51
CA ASP A 82 7.11 -9.58 -8.81
C ASP A 82 8.40 -8.76 -8.90
N ASP A 83 8.72 -8.28 -10.10
CA ASP A 83 9.90 -7.45 -10.32
C ASP A 83 9.78 -6.12 -9.60
N TYR A 84 8.60 -5.49 -9.64
CA TYR A 84 8.37 -4.26 -8.89
C TYR A 84 8.41 -4.50 -7.38
N LEU A 85 7.87 -5.60 -6.87
CA LEU A 85 7.95 -5.94 -5.45
C LEU A 85 9.40 -6.09 -5.00
N ARG A 86 10.25 -6.71 -5.81
CA ARG A 86 11.69 -6.82 -5.54
C ARG A 86 12.34 -5.44 -5.48
N ILE A 87 12.10 -4.57 -6.47
CA ILE A 87 12.58 -3.18 -6.47
C ILE A 87 12.08 -2.42 -5.22
N LEU A 88 10.81 -2.58 -4.88
CA LEU A 88 10.22 -1.95 -3.71
C LEU A 88 10.91 -2.38 -2.41
N THR A 89 11.14 -3.68 -2.23
CA THR A 89 11.66 -4.23 -0.97
C THR A 89 13.17 -4.10 -0.84
N GLU A 90 13.92 -4.22 -1.93
CA GLU A 90 15.39 -4.24 -1.92
C GLU A 90 16.00 -2.85 -2.14
N GLU A 91 15.30 -1.93 -2.82
CA GLU A 91 15.87 -0.64 -3.20
C GLU A 91 15.07 0.54 -2.63
N ILE A 92 13.76 0.62 -2.88
CA ILE A 92 12.94 1.78 -2.51
C ILE A 92 12.81 1.88 -1.00
N ILE A 93 12.38 0.82 -0.32
CA ILE A 93 12.19 0.82 1.14
C ILE A 93 13.48 1.15 1.88
N PRO A 94 14.62 0.47 1.63
CA PRO A 94 15.87 0.82 2.31
C PRO A 94 16.35 2.25 2.03
N THR A 95 16.14 2.74 0.81
CA THR A 95 16.56 4.10 0.43
C THR A 95 15.68 5.17 1.09
N ALA A 96 14.37 4.95 1.15
CA ALA A 96 13.44 5.85 1.82
C ALA A 96 13.68 5.86 3.35
N GLU A 97 13.83 4.70 3.97
CA GLU A 97 14.01 4.59 5.43
C GLU A 97 15.32 5.19 5.93
N LYS A 98 16.37 5.22 5.12
CA LYS A 98 17.61 5.99 5.44
C LYS A 98 17.38 7.50 5.62
N LYS A 99 16.27 8.03 5.10
CA LYS A 99 15.88 9.45 5.22
C LYS A 99 14.85 9.71 6.31
N ILE A 100 14.35 8.65 6.95
CA ILE A 100 13.35 8.71 8.01
C ILE A 100 14.07 8.51 9.34
N THR A 101 13.78 9.38 10.32
CA THR A 101 14.38 9.27 11.65
C THR A 101 13.61 8.23 12.48
N GLY A 102 14.34 7.36 13.16
CA GLY A 102 13.76 6.34 14.04
C GLY A 102 13.47 5.00 13.37
N VAL A 103 12.83 4.10 14.10
CA VAL A 103 12.43 2.77 13.63
C VAL A 103 10.90 2.72 13.56
N PRO A 104 10.33 2.31 12.43
CA PRO A 104 8.87 2.26 12.31
C PRO A 104 8.29 1.18 13.25
N CYS A 105 7.22 1.52 13.99
CA CYS A 105 6.52 0.55 14.82
C CYS A 105 5.79 -0.52 13.97
N TRP A 106 5.44 -0.21 12.73
CA TRP A 106 4.97 -1.15 11.71
C TRP A 106 5.06 -0.52 10.32
N ARG A 107 5.04 -1.36 9.29
CA ARG A 107 4.95 -0.96 7.89
C ARG A 107 3.61 -1.37 7.31
N GLY A 108 2.99 -0.46 6.56
CA GLY A 108 1.78 -0.73 5.79
C GLY A 108 2.00 -0.43 4.31
N ILE A 109 1.25 -1.09 3.47
CA ILE A 109 1.18 -0.79 2.04
C ILE A 109 -0.23 -0.38 1.66
N ALA A 110 -0.34 0.64 0.82
CA ALA A 110 -1.61 1.22 0.41
C ALA A 110 -1.66 1.41 -1.10
N GLY A 111 -2.85 1.32 -1.66
CA GLY A 111 -3.09 1.60 -3.07
C GLY A 111 -4.56 1.57 -3.43
N TYR A 112 -4.89 2.15 -4.57
CA TYR A 112 -6.22 2.13 -5.16
C TYR A 112 -6.17 1.48 -6.55
N SER A 113 -7.29 0.99 -7.06
CA SER A 113 -7.36 0.32 -8.36
C SER A 113 -6.34 -0.83 -8.46
N LEU A 114 -5.50 -0.87 -9.48
CA LEU A 114 -4.44 -1.85 -9.67
C LEU A 114 -3.40 -1.81 -8.54
N ALA A 115 -3.05 -0.62 -8.02
CA ALA A 115 -2.17 -0.51 -6.85
C ALA A 115 -2.80 -1.12 -5.58
N GLY A 116 -4.13 -1.14 -5.48
CA GLY A 116 -4.83 -1.88 -4.42
C GLY A 116 -4.72 -3.39 -4.59
N LEU A 117 -4.71 -3.90 -5.82
CA LEU A 117 -4.42 -5.30 -6.13
C LEU A 117 -2.97 -5.64 -5.76
N PHE A 118 -2.01 -4.81 -6.18
CA PHE A 118 -0.61 -4.97 -5.81
C PHE A 118 -0.39 -4.96 -4.29
N ALA A 119 -1.02 -4.02 -3.57
CA ALA A 119 -0.92 -3.96 -2.12
C ALA A 119 -1.44 -5.25 -1.46
N LEU A 120 -2.51 -5.82 -1.97
CA LEU A 120 -3.02 -7.10 -1.50
C LEU A 120 -2.09 -8.25 -1.88
N TYR A 121 -1.58 -8.28 -3.09
CA TYR A 121 -0.63 -9.28 -3.56
C TYR A 121 0.64 -9.30 -2.70
N SER A 122 1.25 -8.13 -2.46
CA SER A 122 2.52 -8.01 -1.74
C SER A 122 2.49 -8.56 -0.31
N ILE A 123 1.38 -8.49 0.42
CA ILE A 123 1.31 -9.08 1.78
C ILE A 123 1.34 -10.61 1.82
N TYR A 124 1.16 -11.27 0.68
CA TYR A 124 1.31 -12.73 0.56
C TYR A 124 2.71 -13.12 0.09
N GLN A 125 3.46 -12.19 -0.49
CA GLN A 125 4.80 -12.43 -1.00
C GLN A 125 5.91 -12.03 -0.03
N THR A 126 5.64 -11.12 0.93
CA THR A 126 6.64 -10.64 1.90
C THR A 126 6.04 -10.38 3.27
N ASP A 127 6.83 -10.57 4.32
CA ASP A 127 6.47 -10.27 5.71
C ASP A 127 6.78 -8.82 6.13
N LEU A 128 7.30 -7.99 5.21
CA LEU A 128 7.63 -6.59 5.49
C LEU A 128 6.42 -5.74 5.88
N PHE A 129 5.25 -6.06 5.32
CA PHE A 129 4.03 -5.31 5.57
C PHE A 129 3.10 -6.05 6.52
N SER A 130 2.81 -5.46 7.67
CA SER A 130 1.86 -6.00 8.64
C SER A 130 0.44 -5.50 8.42
N ARG A 131 0.25 -4.49 7.56
CA ARG A 131 -1.06 -3.89 7.25
C ARG A 131 -1.17 -3.57 5.77
N VAL A 132 -2.38 -3.72 5.24
CA VAL A 132 -2.72 -3.29 3.88
C VAL A 132 -3.96 -2.41 3.90
N VAL A 133 -3.91 -1.34 3.12
CA VAL A 133 -5.07 -0.49 2.83
C VAL A 133 -5.30 -0.51 1.33
N ARG A 134 -6.47 -0.99 0.91
CA ARG A 134 -6.86 -0.94 -0.50
C ARG A 134 -8.17 -0.20 -0.69
N VAL A 135 -8.26 0.62 -1.72
CA VAL A 135 -9.50 1.18 -2.23
C VAL A 135 -9.92 0.35 -3.44
N ALA A 136 -10.98 -0.44 -3.28
CA ALA A 136 -11.45 -1.35 -4.34
C ALA A 136 -12.25 -0.61 -5.41
N ILE A 137 -11.98 -0.91 -6.69
CA ILE A 137 -12.94 -0.67 -7.78
C ILE A 137 -13.78 -1.93 -7.94
N GLN A 138 -15.10 -1.78 -7.88
CA GLN A 138 -16.09 -2.87 -7.74
C GLN A 138 -16.02 -4.00 -8.77
N ASN A 139 -15.46 -3.78 -9.96
CA ASN A 139 -15.45 -4.77 -11.03
C ASN A 139 -14.25 -5.73 -11.02
N PHE A 140 -13.21 -5.46 -10.22
CA PHE A 140 -12.00 -6.30 -10.16
C PHE A 140 -12.19 -7.56 -9.31
N LEU A 141 -13.17 -7.59 -8.42
CA LEU A 141 -13.42 -8.70 -7.49
C LEU A 141 -14.09 -9.93 -8.15
N LYS A 142 -14.44 -9.86 -9.41
CA LYS A 142 -15.06 -11.00 -10.15
C LYS A 142 -14.05 -12.01 -10.69
N ASN A 143 -12.73 -11.75 -10.52
CA ASN A 143 -11.72 -12.71 -10.95
C ASN A 143 -11.56 -13.82 -9.87
N PRO A 144 -11.73 -15.12 -10.21
CA PRO A 144 -11.64 -16.24 -9.26
C PRO A 144 -10.26 -16.34 -8.57
N VAL A 145 -9.20 -15.84 -9.18
CA VAL A 145 -7.84 -15.81 -8.58
C VAL A 145 -7.80 -14.89 -7.35
N ILE A 146 -8.59 -13.82 -7.32
CA ILE A 146 -8.66 -12.90 -6.17
C ILE A 146 -9.36 -13.55 -4.97
N SER A 147 -10.32 -14.45 -5.19
CA SER A 147 -11.00 -15.16 -4.11
C SER A 147 -10.09 -16.14 -3.36
N MET A 148 -9.04 -16.65 -3.99
CA MET A 148 -8.04 -17.54 -3.37
C MET A 148 -7.06 -16.78 -2.46
N VAL A 149 -6.89 -15.48 -2.65
CA VAL A 149 -5.93 -14.65 -1.92
C VAL A 149 -6.43 -14.23 -0.53
N PHE A 150 -7.71 -14.40 -0.21
CA PHE A 150 -8.32 -13.95 1.04
C PHE A 150 -8.16 -14.90 2.25
N GLY A 151 -7.39 -15.97 2.15
CA GLY A 151 -7.34 -17.06 3.14
C GLY A 151 -6.28 -16.95 4.23
N HIS A 152 -5.56 -15.84 4.43
CA HIS A 152 -4.49 -15.77 5.45
C HIS A 152 -4.99 -15.26 6.80
N PRO A 153 -4.96 -16.09 7.89
CA PRO A 153 -5.61 -15.78 9.17
C PRO A 153 -4.95 -14.68 10.01
N ASN A 154 -3.74 -14.22 9.68
CA ASN A 154 -2.93 -13.39 10.59
C ASN A 154 -2.66 -11.95 10.13
N ARG A 155 -3.31 -11.44 9.07
CA ARG A 155 -3.02 -10.10 8.54
C ARG A 155 -4.25 -9.19 8.55
N LYS A 156 -4.07 -7.94 8.99
CA LYS A 156 -5.14 -6.93 9.04
C LYS A 156 -5.31 -6.29 7.68
N ILE A 157 -6.42 -6.56 7.01
CA ILE A 157 -6.80 -5.96 5.73
C ILE A 157 -7.88 -4.92 6.00
N SER A 158 -7.61 -3.66 5.66
CA SER A 158 -8.61 -2.58 5.70
C SER A 158 -8.99 -2.19 4.28
N CYS A 159 -10.27 -2.35 3.93
CA CYS A 159 -10.82 -1.92 2.64
C CYS A 159 -11.63 -0.64 2.83
N ILE A 160 -11.31 0.39 2.06
CA ILE A 160 -12.10 1.62 1.99
C ILE A 160 -12.92 1.57 0.71
N SER A 161 -14.26 1.50 0.83
CA SER A 161 -15.18 1.59 -0.31
C SER A 161 -15.43 3.06 -0.66
N PRO A 162 -15.62 3.43 -1.95
CA PRO A 162 -15.95 4.79 -2.35
C PRO A 162 -17.31 5.28 -1.82
N HIS A 163 -18.18 4.39 -1.31
CA HIS A 163 -19.38 4.72 -0.54
C HIS A 163 -19.10 4.52 0.94
N PHE A 164 -18.46 5.48 1.56
CA PHE A 164 -18.15 5.61 2.99
C PHE A 164 -19.05 4.77 3.92
N ARG A 165 -18.74 3.48 4.09
CA ARG A 165 -19.07 2.66 5.26
C ARG A 165 -17.89 1.77 5.55
N ALA A 166 -17.12 2.13 6.57
CA ALA A 166 -16.11 1.26 7.15
C ALA A 166 -16.81 0.02 7.72
N THR A 167 -16.78 -1.08 6.98
CA THR A 167 -17.14 -2.38 7.56
C THR A 167 -15.90 -2.91 8.28
N VAL A 168 -15.82 -2.59 9.56
CA VAL A 168 -14.89 -3.25 10.47
C VAL A 168 -15.34 -4.70 10.57
N LEU A 169 -14.63 -5.62 9.93
CA LEU A 169 -14.83 -7.04 10.14
C LEU A 169 -14.50 -7.34 11.61
N LYS A 170 -15.51 -7.74 12.38
CA LYS A 170 -15.38 -8.19 13.76
C LYS A 170 -14.36 -9.35 13.81
N GLN A 171 -13.34 -9.20 14.63
CA GLN A 171 -12.39 -10.27 14.94
C GLN A 171 -13.11 -11.44 15.63
N PRO A 172 -12.71 -12.69 15.37
CA PRO A 172 -13.01 -13.80 16.26
C PRO A 172 -12.31 -13.58 17.63
N PRO A 173 -12.84 -14.12 18.74
CA PRO A 173 -12.50 -13.71 20.12
C PRO A 173 -11.17 -14.19 20.69
N PHE A 174 -10.17 -14.54 19.90
CA PHE A 174 -8.90 -15.09 20.39
C PHE A 174 -7.66 -14.40 19.82
N PHE A 175 -7.47 -13.10 20.08
CA PHE A 175 -6.15 -12.52 19.90
C PHE A 175 -5.93 -11.31 20.81
N THR A 176 -5.12 -11.49 21.84
CA THR A 176 -4.56 -10.40 22.64
C THR A 176 -3.48 -9.67 21.83
N PRO A 177 -3.57 -8.34 21.66
CA PRO A 177 -2.53 -7.60 20.96
C PRO A 177 -1.33 -7.41 21.91
N LYS A 178 -0.22 -8.08 21.62
CA LYS A 178 1.09 -7.66 22.11
C LYS A 178 1.68 -6.73 21.06
N THR A 179 1.56 -5.47 21.27
CA THR A 179 2.43 -4.32 21.02
C THR A 179 1.58 -3.06 20.98
N LYS A 180 1.55 -2.36 22.08
CA LYS A 180 1.09 -0.97 22.14
C LYS A 180 2.20 -0.12 21.53
N CYS A 181 1.94 0.59 20.42
CA CYS A 181 2.54 1.90 20.27
C CYS A 181 1.90 2.72 21.40
N ALA A 182 2.68 3.13 22.40
CA ALA A 182 2.21 4.06 23.42
C ALA A 182 1.82 5.38 22.73
N ASN A 183 0.72 5.94 23.18
CA ASN A 183 0.33 7.30 22.82
C ASN A 183 1.41 8.30 23.20
#